data_d6eb503f8169da5f3e5bfdb6ecc6eeef
#
_entry.id   d6eb503f8169da5f3e5bfdb6ecc6eeef
#
_cell.length_a   1.000
_cell.length_b   1.000
_cell.length_c   1.000
_cell.angle_alpha   90.00
_cell.angle_beta   90.00
_cell.angle_gamma   90.00
#
_symmetry.space_group_name_H-M   'P 1'
#
loop_
_entity.id
_entity.type
_entity.pdbx_description
1 polymer ?
#
loop_
_entity_poly.entity_id
_entity_poly.type
_entity_poly.pdbx_seq_one_letter_code
_entity_poly.pdbx_strand_id
1 'polypeptide(L)'
;DWDTEDKDKNEDKEMVIKILDGHGGTGVFLSNGKKFYAVLQTIFAINSETQLIIQRKEEADGGDIRVHVLTLNDRQVILAAMKRVKLGGDFRSNVSLGATAEKVKLTPEQEQIALKTAQLSKLPWCAVDIMPLVKGSNKELGDNVVLEINASPGTAGITEVIKTNFINVLLNELDDPSLFYLQDKIAGFMESVVVNFTDGVSKEFLAKLDTGNSTKASTLEVGEFKESGDYIEFTIDGKKIKMKKIGDMSAIAGEETYKRPMIEVAEISLGMRKLKNVPIALVKNRDTKTTNMLLNRDAMSKLGYVINPNNAHILTEEMEKVKII
;
A
#
# COMPACT_ATOMS: atom_id res chain seq x y z
N ASP A 1 -16.60 -28.28 7.40
CA ASP A 1 -17.75 -29.14 7.53
C ASP A 1 -17.53 -30.09 8.69
N TRP A 2 -18.27 -29.91 9.76
CA TRP A 2 -18.30 -30.80 10.90
C TRP A 2 -19.21 -31.97 10.52
N ASP A 3 -18.63 -33.11 10.16
CA ASP A 3 -19.40 -34.28 9.76
C ASP A 3 -20.07 -34.89 10.99
N THR A 4 -21.38 -34.74 11.09
CA THR A 4 -22.19 -35.24 12.21
C THR A 4 -22.31 -36.77 12.21
N GLU A 5 -21.85 -37.44 11.15
CA GLU A 5 -21.94 -38.91 11.01
C GLU A 5 -20.77 -39.68 11.68
N ASP A 6 -19.68 -39.01 12.07
CA ASP A 6 -18.48 -39.65 12.64
C ASP A 6 -18.21 -39.14 14.08
N LYS A 7 -19.23 -39.15 14.94
CA LYS A 7 -19.13 -38.71 16.33
C LYS A 7 -18.01 -39.39 17.11
N ASP A 8 -17.83 -40.67 16.90
CA ASP A 8 -16.85 -41.47 17.65
C ASP A 8 -15.40 -41.15 17.29
N LYS A 9 -15.12 -40.69 16.05
CA LYS A 9 -13.76 -40.34 15.62
C LYS A 9 -13.35 -38.92 16.01
N ASN A 10 -14.28 -38.06 16.39
CA ASN A 10 -14.02 -36.65 16.74
C ASN A 10 -13.93 -36.40 18.25
N GLU A 11 -14.27 -37.41 19.09
CA GLU A 11 -14.28 -37.23 20.56
C GLU A 11 -12.95 -36.83 21.14
N ASP A 12 -11.83 -37.25 20.54
CA ASP A 12 -10.47 -36.99 21.04
C ASP A 12 -9.75 -35.83 20.32
N LYS A 13 -10.35 -35.26 19.26
CA LYS A 13 -9.74 -34.13 18.55
C LYS A 13 -9.80 -32.84 19.38
N GLU A 14 -8.64 -32.28 19.63
CA GLU A 14 -8.54 -30.97 20.30
C GLU A 14 -8.81 -29.81 19.33
N MET A 15 -9.62 -28.87 19.81
CA MET A 15 -10.01 -27.67 19.06
C MET A 15 -9.61 -26.44 19.87
N VAL A 16 -9.16 -25.40 19.17
CA VAL A 16 -8.92 -24.08 19.72
C VAL A 16 -10.09 -23.17 19.34
N ILE A 17 -10.77 -22.63 20.35
CA ILE A 17 -11.86 -21.69 20.21
C ILE A 17 -11.32 -20.32 20.59
N LYS A 18 -11.46 -19.33 19.70
CA LYS A 18 -11.00 -17.95 19.91
C LYS A 18 -12.19 -17.00 19.81
N ILE A 19 -12.33 -16.13 20.80
CA ILE A 19 -13.27 -14.98 20.70
C ILE A 19 -12.64 -13.96 19.75
N LEU A 20 -13.42 -13.49 18.76
CA LEU A 20 -12.92 -12.63 17.69
C LEU A 20 -12.34 -11.31 18.21
N ASP A 21 -12.98 -10.72 19.23
CA ASP A 21 -12.54 -9.47 19.87
C ASP A 21 -11.54 -9.71 21.02
N GLY A 22 -11.05 -10.95 21.19
CA GLY A 22 -10.07 -11.31 22.19
C GLY A 22 -8.67 -10.75 21.87
N HIS A 23 -7.90 -10.40 22.90
CA HIS A 23 -6.53 -9.93 22.76
C HIS A 23 -5.60 -10.50 23.83
N GLY A 24 -4.30 -10.57 23.53
CA GLY A 24 -3.29 -11.02 24.48
C GLY A 24 -3.45 -12.48 24.96
N GLY A 25 -4.14 -13.33 24.21
CA GLY A 25 -4.47 -14.71 24.61
C GLY A 25 -5.70 -14.84 25.49
N THR A 26 -6.36 -13.74 25.84
CA THR A 26 -7.66 -13.75 26.53
C THR A 26 -8.76 -14.16 25.55
N GLY A 27 -9.68 -15.03 26.01
CA GLY A 27 -10.75 -15.55 25.14
C GLY A 27 -10.30 -16.68 24.19
N VAL A 28 -9.17 -17.32 24.49
CA VAL A 28 -8.70 -18.50 23.77
C VAL A 28 -8.87 -19.72 24.66
N PHE A 29 -9.66 -20.69 24.18
CA PHE A 29 -10.00 -21.93 24.91
C PHE A 29 -9.53 -23.14 24.14
N LEU A 30 -9.03 -24.13 24.87
CA LEU A 30 -8.80 -25.46 24.35
C LEU A 30 -9.97 -26.35 24.74
N SER A 31 -10.52 -27.07 23.77
CA SER A 31 -11.63 -27.97 23.97
C SER A 31 -11.47 -29.24 23.14
N ASN A 32 -12.06 -30.33 23.57
CA ASN A 32 -12.24 -31.54 22.78
C ASN A 32 -13.74 -31.84 22.56
N GLY A 33 -14.06 -32.84 21.76
CA GLY A 33 -15.42 -33.14 21.35
C GLY A 33 -16.44 -33.22 22.48
N LYS A 34 -16.06 -33.78 23.64
CA LYS A 34 -16.93 -33.93 24.82
C LYS A 34 -17.24 -32.60 25.52
N LYS A 35 -16.29 -31.68 25.56
CA LYS A 35 -16.40 -30.40 26.25
C LYS A 35 -16.78 -29.24 25.32
N PHE A 36 -16.74 -29.45 24.04
CA PHE A 36 -16.91 -28.41 23.02
C PHE A 36 -18.22 -27.65 23.17
N TYR A 37 -19.35 -28.36 23.25
CA TYR A 37 -20.66 -27.75 23.41
C TYR A 37 -20.81 -27.00 24.73
N ALA A 38 -20.25 -27.52 25.84
CA ALA A 38 -20.30 -26.85 27.12
C ALA A 38 -19.54 -25.52 27.11
N VAL A 39 -18.38 -25.47 26.44
CA VAL A 39 -17.61 -24.21 26.26
C VAL A 39 -18.42 -23.23 25.43
N LEU A 40 -19.02 -23.63 24.29
CA LEU A 40 -19.84 -22.75 23.47
C LEU A 40 -21.05 -22.22 24.23
N GLN A 41 -21.79 -23.10 24.95
CA GLN A 41 -22.94 -22.72 25.76
C GLN A 41 -22.55 -21.68 26.82
N THR A 42 -21.39 -21.85 27.46
CA THR A 42 -20.90 -20.90 28.47
C THR A 42 -20.59 -19.53 27.83
N ILE A 43 -19.92 -19.51 26.69
CA ILE A 43 -19.59 -18.27 25.99
C ILE A 43 -20.87 -17.53 25.56
N PHE A 44 -21.81 -18.23 24.92
CA PHE A 44 -23.05 -17.63 24.43
C PHE A 44 -24.04 -17.28 25.55
N ALA A 45 -23.96 -17.95 26.71
CA ALA A 45 -24.72 -17.54 27.89
C ALA A 45 -24.26 -16.20 28.48
N ILE A 46 -22.95 -15.88 28.33
CA ILE A 46 -22.39 -14.58 28.75
C ILE A 46 -22.78 -13.49 27.75
N ASN A 47 -22.61 -13.78 26.46
CA ASN A 47 -22.96 -12.86 25.38
C ASN A 47 -23.33 -13.64 24.13
N SER A 48 -24.61 -13.63 23.76
CA SER A 48 -25.17 -14.35 22.60
C SER A 48 -24.64 -13.86 21.26
N GLU A 49 -24.13 -12.63 21.17
CA GLU A 49 -23.60 -12.01 19.95
C GLU A 49 -22.11 -12.25 19.76
N THR A 50 -21.47 -13.03 20.63
CA THR A 50 -20.03 -13.29 20.54
C THR A 50 -19.70 -14.02 19.24
N GLN A 51 -18.74 -13.47 18.48
CA GLN A 51 -18.21 -14.11 17.29
C GLN A 51 -17.00 -14.95 17.65
N LEU A 52 -16.90 -16.14 17.06
CA LEU A 52 -15.88 -17.13 17.37
C LEU A 52 -15.15 -17.60 16.12
N ILE A 53 -13.86 -17.88 16.28
CA ILE A 53 -13.07 -18.68 15.35
C ILE A 53 -12.82 -20.03 16.01
N ILE A 54 -13.11 -21.11 15.30
CA ILE A 54 -12.87 -22.50 15.75
C ILE A 54 -11.85 -23.12 14.79
N GLN A 55 -10.77 -23.62 15.34
CA GLN A 55 -9.65 -24.17 14.59
C GLN A 55 -9.25 -25.53 15.18
N ARG A 56 -8.73 -26.43 14.36
CA ARG A 56 -8.04 -27.62 14.89
C ARG A 56 -6.83 -27.15 15.68
N LYS A 57 -6.54 -27.86 16.77
CA LYS A 57 -5.27 -27.67 17.46
C LYS A 57 -4.20 -28.40 16.68
N GLU A 58 -3.16 -27.69 16.31
CA GLU A 58 -1.97 -28.27 15.70
C GLU A 58 -0.82 -28.36 16.71
N GLU A 59 0.10 -29.29 16.48
CA GLU A 59 1.27 -29.47 17.35
C GLU A 59 2.37 -28.47 16.96
N ALA A 60 2.64 -27.53 17.86
CA ALA A 60 3.70 -26.57 17.69
C ALA A 60 5.07 -27.13 18.06
N ASP A 61 6.09 -26.86 17.24
CA ASP A 61 7.49 -27.17 17.56
C ASP A 61 8.10 -26.05 18.44
N GLY A 62 7.87 -26.18 19.75
CA GLY A 62 8.52 -25.36 20.77
C GLY A 62 8.07 -23.91 20.88
N GLY A 63 6.88 -23.57 20.39
CA GLY A 63 6.32 -22.23 20.53
C GLY A 63 5.95 -21.59 19.21
N ASP A 64 5.92 -20.26 19.14
CA ASP A 64 5.65 -19.51 17.92
C ASP A 64 6.72 -18.43 17.66
N ILE A 65 6.75 -17.93 16.43
CA ILE A 65 7.70 -16.91 15.98
C ILE A 65 6.90 -15.67 15.63
N ARG A 66 7.20 -14.55 16.29
CA ARG A 66 6.66 -13.23 15.94
C ARG A 66 7.65 -12.50 15.05
N VAL A 67 7.22 -12.14 13.85
CA VAL A 67 8.02 -11.42 12.86
C VAL A 67 7.44 -10.02 12.65
N HIS A 68 8.19 -8.99 12.99
CA HIS A 68 7.81 -7.60 12.73
C HIS A 68 8.17 -7.23 11.29
N VAL A 69 7.17 -6.82 10.52
CA VAL A 69 7.32 -6.47 9.10
C VAL A 69 6.83 -5.05 8.87
N LEU A 70 7.66 -4.25 8.20
CA LEU A 70 7.32 -2.94 7.68
C LEU A 70 6.97 -3.08 6.19
N THR A 71 5.85 -2.50 5.78
CA THR A 71 5.44 -2.44 4.37
C THR A 71 5.46 -1.00 3.90
N LEU A 72 6.37 -0.69 2.98
CA LEU A 72 6.48 0.61 2.35
C LEU A 72 6.30 0.44 0.84
N ASN A 73 5.25 1.00 0.27
CA ASN A 73 4.99 0.97 -1.18
C ASN A 73 5.03 -0.41 -1.77
N ASP A 74 4.56 -1.43 -1.55
CA ASP A 74 4.65 -2.79 -2.10
C ASP A 74 5.96 -3.54 -1.76
N ARG A 75 6.91 -2.91 -1.04
CA ARG A 75 8.10 -3.56 -0.51
C ARG A 75 7.90 -3.90 0.97
N GLN A 76 8.18 -5.13 1.34
CA GLN A 76 8.14 -5.61 2.72
C GLN A 76 9.56 -5.80 3.23
N VAL A 77 9.80 -5.31 4.47
CA VAL A 77 11.08 -5.43 5.16
C VAL A 77 10.85 -6.09 6.52
N ILE A 78 11.58 -7.16 6.81
CA ILE A 78 11.59 -7.77 8.13
C ILE A 78 12.49 -6.92 9.04
N LEU A 79 11.89 -6.30 10.05
CA LEU A 79 12.59 -5.46 11.01
C LEU A 79 13.29 -6.29 12.08
N ALA A 80 12.59 -7.27 12.62
CA ALA A 80 13.10 -8.16 13.66
C ALA A 80 12.17 -9.37 13.84
N ALA A 81 12.69 -10.44 14.44
CA ALA A 81 11.93 -11.62 14.80
C ALA A 81 12.33 -12.14 16.18
N MET A 82 11.35 -12.72 16.89
CA MET A 82 11.56 -13.39 18.17
C MET A 82 10.76 -14.68 18.23
N LYS A 83 11.33 -15.72 18.86
CA LYS A 83 10.61 -16.93 19.22
C LYS A 83 10.02 -16.75 20.61
N ARG A 84 8.73 -17.08 20.76
CA ARG A 84 8.05 -17.07 22.06
C ARG A 84 7.91 -18.51 22.53
N VAL A 85 8.53 -18.82 23.64
CA VAL A 85 8.58 -20.17 24.19
C VAL A 85 7.57 -20.28 25.31
N LYS A 86 6.71 -21.30 25.23
CA LYS A 86 5.68 -21.57 26.23
C LYS A 86 6.29 -21.86 27.59
N LEU A 87 5.69 -21.35 28.65
CA LEU A 87 5.91 -21.88 29.98
C LEU A 87 5.10 -23.17 30.15
N GLY A 88 5.68 -24.17 30.84
CA GLY A 88 5.12 -25.51 30.96
C GLY A 88 3.66 -25.51 31.38
N GLY A 89 2.83 -26.27 30.66
CA GLY A 89 1.41 -26.50 30.94
C GLY A 89 0.41 -25.62 30.21
N ASP A 90 0.80 -24.46 29.67
CA ASP A 90 -0.09 -23.65 28.82
C ASP A 90 0.13 -23.96 27.33
N PHE A 91 -0.94 -24.06 26.56
CA PHE A 91 -0.87 -24.25 25.12
C PHE A 91 -0.61 -22.94 24.37
N ARG A 92 -0.77 -21.78 25.04
CA ARG A 92 -0.54 -20.44 24.51
C ARG A 92 0.91 -20.00 24.72
N SER A 93 1.46 -19.20 23.81
CA SER A 93 2.84 -18.69 23.84
C SER A 93 2.93 -17.17 24.03
N ASN A 94 1.89 -16.55 24.60
CA ASN A 94 1.84 -15.11 24.80
C ASN A 94 2.80 -14.66 25.91
N VAL A 95 3.70 -13.70 25.61
CA VAL A 95 4.64 -13.13 26.60
C VAL A 95 3.89 -12.47 27.76
N SER A 96 2.73 -11.85 27.51
CA SER A 96 1.85 -11.28 28.54
C SER A 96 1.34 -12.32 29.56
N LEU A 97 1.38 -13.60 29.22
CA LEU A 97 1.02 -14.72 30.10
C LEU A 97 2.24 -15.44 30.69
N GLY A 98 3.44 -14.80 30.58
CA GLY A 98 4.65 -15.30 31.18
C GLY A 98 5.55 -16.15 30.27
N ALA A 99 5.22 -16.31 28.96
CA ALA A 99 6.13 -16.94 28.02
C ALA A 99 7.43 -16.14 27.89
N THR A 100 8.54 -16.85 27.67
CA THR A 100 9.84 -16.21 27.41
C THR A 100 10.00 -15.90 25.94
N ALA A 101 10.73 -14.82 25.64
CA ALA A 101 11.08 -14.45 24.28
C ALA A 101 12.59 -14.63 24.06
N GLU A 102 12.97 -15.22 22.94
CA GLU A 102 14.36 -15.46 22.59
C GLU A 102 14.66 -15.07 21.15
N LYS A 103 15.94 -14.84 20.86
CA LYS A 103 16.40 -14.52 19.52
C LYS A 103 16.21 -15.73 18.59
N VAL A 104 15.70 -15.49 17.39
CA VAL A 104 15.51 -16.53 16.38
C VAL A 104 16.14 -16.08 15.05
N LYS A 105 16.67 -17.05 14.31
CA LYS A 105 17.01 -16.88 12.91
C LYS A 105 15.92 -17.54 12.09
N LEU A 106 15.25 -16.78 11.25
CA LEU A 106 14.20 -17.28 10.37
C LEU A 106 14.77 -18.22 9.30
N THR A 107 14.00 -19.23 8.95
CA THR A 107 14.26 -20.00 7.72
C THR A 107 13.78 -19.21 6.50
N PRO A 108 14.30 -19.49 5.27
CA PRO A 108 13.82 -18.82 4.05
C PRO A 108 12.31 -18.97 3.85
N GLU A 109 11.71 -20.07 4.24
CA GLU A 109 10.27 -20.30 4.18
C GLU A 109 9.52 -19.37 5.14
N GLN A 110 9.97 -19.25 6.39
CA GLN A 110 9.37 -18.37 7.39
C GLN A 110 9.47 -16.90 6.99
N GLU A 111 10.59 -16.48 6.39
CA GLU A 111 10.74 -15.14 5.81
C GLU A 111 9.71 -14.90 4.70
N GLN A 112 9.57 -15.83 3.76
CA GLN A 112 8.59 -15.71 2.68
C GLN A 112 7.14 -15.65 3.19
N ILE A 113 6.80 -16.50 4.17
CA ILE A 113 5.48 -16.52 4.79
C ILE A 113 5.21 -15.15 5.44
N ALA A 114 6.15 -14.62 6.24
CA ALA A 114 5.98 -13.34 6.92
C ALA A 114 5.78 -12.18 5.92
N LEU A 115 6.65 -12.08 4.90
CA LEU A 115 6.59 -11.04 3.88
C LEU A 115 5.29 -11.12 3.06
N LYS A 116 4.91 -12.32 2.63
CA LYS A 116 3.67 -12.52 1.85
C LYS A 116 2.42 -12.20 2.66
N THR A 117 2.40 -12.60 3.92
CA THR A 117 1.28 -12.33 4.84
C THR A 117 1.15 -10.82 5.10
N ALA A 118 2.26 -10.12 5.36
CA ALA A 118 2.27 -8.67 5.51
C ALA A 118 1.80 -7.95 4.23
N GLN A 119 2.24 -8.40 3.05
CA GLN A 119 1.79 -7.87 1.75
C GLN A 119 0.27 -7.97 1.59
N LEU A 120 -0.30 -9.14 1.90
CA LEU A 120 -1.74 -9.39 1.78
C LEU A 120 -2.57 -8.58 2.79
N SER A 121 -2.03 -8.31 3.98
CA SER A 121 -2.71 -7.52 5.01
C SER A 121 -2.87 -6.05 4.64
N LYS A 122 -2.01 -5.51 3.76
CA LYS A 122 -1.92 -4.08 3.39
C LYS A 122 -1.65 -3.15 4.58
N LEU A 123 -1.19 -3.69 5.70
CA LEU A 123 -0.82 -2.90 6.87
C LEU A 123 0.57 -2.29 6.67
N PRO A 124 0.78 -1.01 6.99
CA PRO A 124 2.08 -0.37 6.84
C PRO A 124 3.12 -0.96 7.81
N TRP A 125 2.70 -1.41 8.96
CA TRP A 125 3.49 -2.15 9.93
C TRP A 125 2.61 -3.17 10.65
N CYS A 126 3.10 -4.39 10.77
CA CYS A 126 2.41 -5.45 11.50
C CYS A 126 3.40 -6.43 12.11
N ALA A 127 2.91 -7.28 13.01
CA ALA A 127 3.60 -8.50 13.38
C ALA A 127 2.82 -9.70 12.86
N VAL A 128 3.53 -10.62 12.21
CA VAL A 128 3.03 -11.91 11.75
C VAL A 128 3.47 -12.97 12.75
N ASP A 129 2.51 -13.67 13.33
CA ASP A 129 2.76 -14.78 14.25
C ASP A 129 2.73 -16.10 13.47
N ILE A 130 3.87 -16.77 13.40
CA ILE A 130 4.06 -18.03 12.68
C ILE A 130 4.28 -19.14 13.70
N MET A 131 3.54 -20.24 13.58
CA MET A 131 3.72 -21.43 14.38
C MET A 131 4.45 -22.50 13.55
N PRO A 132 5.72 -22.80 13.88
CA PRO A 132 6.35 -23.99 13.37
C PRO A 132 5.61 -25.22 13.87
N LEU A 133 5.32 -26.16 13.00
CA LEU A 133 4.67 -27.42 13.32
C LEU A 133 5.71 -28.52 13.57
N VAL A 134 5.36 -29.48 14.40
CA VAL A 134 6.15 -30.72 14.50
C VAL A 134 6.20 -31.37 13.11
N LYS A 135 7.41 -31.65 12.66
CA LYS A 135 7.65 -32.10 11.29
C LYS A 135 6.82 -33.32 10.93
N GLY A 136 6.02 -33.21 9.89
CA GLY A 136 5.16 -34.29 9.38
C GLY A 136 3.88 -34.51 10.19
N SER A 137 3.57 -33.68 11.21
CA SER A 137 2.32 -33.77 11.97
C SER A 137 1.11 -33.44 11.11
N ASN A 138 1.25 -32.51 10.18
CA ASN A 138 0.20 -32.13 9.22
C ASN A 138 0.76 -31.96 7.80
N LYS A 139 0.46 -32.92 6.92
CA LYS A 139 0.94 -32.91 5.53
C LYS A 139 0.26 -31.87 4.65
N GLU A 140 -0.93 -31.41 5.03
CA GLU A 140 -1.71 -30.44 4.25
C GLU A 140 -1.23 -29.01 4.53
N LEU A 141 -0.84 -28.72 5.77
CA LEU A 141 -0.42 -27.38 6.21
C LEU A 141 1.07 -27.10 6.02
N GLY A 142 1.90 -28.15 5.81
CA GLY A 142 3.35 -28.03 5.78
C GLY A 142 3.97 -27.87 7.16
N ASP A 143 5.18 -27.29 7.21
CA ASP A 143 5.96 -27.19 8.45
C ASP A 143 5.74 -25.86 9.21
N ASN A 144 5.02 -24.90 8.63
CA ASN A 144 4.77 -23.57 9.21
C ASN A 144 3.36 -23.07 8.90
N VAL A 145 2.66 -22.53 9.90
CA VAL A 145 1.34 -21.93 9.71
C VAL A 145 1.29 -20.53 10.30
N VAL A 146 0.54 -19.62 9.66
CA VAL A 146 0.23 -18.29 10.21
C VAL A 146 -0.88 -18.43 11.24
N LEU A 147 -0.62 -17.98 12.47
CA LEU A 147 -1.60 -17.94 13.54
C LEU A 147 -2.47 -16.69 13.47
N GLU A 148 -1.83 -15.52 13.34
CA GLU A 148 -2.50 -14.23 13.33
C GLU A 148 -1.61 -13.13 12.76
N ILE A 149 -2.24 -11.98 12.45
CA ILE A 149 -1.58 -10.73 12.09
C ILE A 149 -1.99 -9.67 13.11
N ASN A 150 -0.99 -9.04 13.72
CA ASN A 150 -1.20 -7.97 14.68
C ASN A 150 -0.97 -6.61 14.02
N ALA A 151 -2.01 -5.79 13.91
CA ALA A 151 -1.94 -4.44 13.32
C ALA A 151 -1.27 -3.39 14.24
N SER A 152 -1.21 -3.66 15.55
CA SER A 152 -0.55 -2.80 16.54
C SER A 152 0.26 -3.66 17.49
N PRO A 153 1.39 -4.24 17.04
CA PRO A 153 2.14 -5.19 17.83
C PRO A 153 2.88 -4.50 18.97
N GLY A 154 2.84 -5.13 20.15
CA GLY A 154 3.64 -4.68 21.29
C GLY A 154 5.14 -4.82 21.00
N THR A 155 5.92 -3.85 21.42
CA THR A 155 7.37 -3.75 21.12
C THR A 155 8.27 -4.13 22.30
N ALA A 156 7.73 -4.30 23.51
CA ALA A 156 8.52 -4.58 24.71
C ALA A 156 9.33 -5.88 24.59
N GLY A 157 8.70 -6.99 24.24
CA GLY A 157 9.38 -8.28 24.11
C GLY A 157 10.47 -8.30 23.04
N ILE A 158 10.21 -7.70 21.86
CA ILE A 158 11.22 -7.66 20.81
C ILE A 158 12.38 -6.73 21.18
N THR A 159 12.13 -5.60 21.83
CA THR A 159 13.16 -4.69 22.37
C THR A 159 14.10 -5.42 23.33
N GLU A 160 13.56 -6.25 24.21
CA GLU A 160 14.34 -7.05 25.13
C GLU A 160 15.21 -8.08 24.42
N VAL A 161 14.68 -8.75 23.41
CA VAL A 161 15.39 -9.77 22.62
C VAL A 161 16.52 -9.20 21.78
N ILE A 162 16.28 -8.09 21.09
CA ILE A 162 17.30 -7.47 20.22
C ILE A 162 18.30 -6.59 20.96
N LYS A 163 18.05 -6.31 22.26
CA LYS A 163 18.88 -5.43 23.12
C LYS A 163 19.00 -3.99 22.59
N THR A 164 18.03 -3.55 21.80
CA THR A 164 17.96 -2.21 21.22
C THR A 164 16.51 -1.77 21.23
N ASN A 165 16.25 -0.48 21.45
CA ASN A 165 14.88 0.03 21.36
C ASN A 165 14.34 -0.22 19.96
N PHE A 166 13.30 -1.05 19.85
CA PHE A 166 12.73 -1.45 18.57
C PHE A 166 12.17 -0.26 17.78
N ILE A 167 11.72 0.79 18.46
CA ILE A 167 11.25 2.02 17.77
C ILE A 167 12.41 2.66 16.99
N ASN A 168 13.64 2.62 17.50
CA ASN A 168 14.80 3.12 16.77
C ASN A 168 15.09 2.28 15.52
N VAL A 169 14.89 0.95 15.58
CA VAL A 169 15.01 0.09 14.40
C VAL A 169 13.99 0.48 13.35
N LEU A 170 12.74 0.67 13.76
CA LEU A 170 11.66 1.11 12.88
C LEU A 170 11.95 2.50 12.26
N LEU A 171 12.39 3.46 13.07
CA LEU A 171 12.71 4.81 12.61
C LEU A 171 13.92 4.81 11.65
N ASN A 172 14.95 4.03 11.92
CA ASN A 172 16.10 3.91 11.03
C ASN A 172 15.72 3.35 9.66
N GLU A 173 14.81 2.38 9.60
CA GLU A 173 14.29 1.89 8.32
C GLU A 173 13.41 2.94 7.62
N LEU A 174 12.68 3.75 8.39
CA LEU A 174 11.93 4.86 7.85
C LEU A 174 12.82 6.02 7.36
N ASP A 175 14.00 6.19 7.94
CA ASP A 175 15.00 7.20 7.50
C ASP A 175 15.84 6.74 6.31
N ASP A 176 15.77 5.48 5.89
CA ASP A 176 16.43 5.03 4.66
C ASP A 176 15.75 5.65 3.43
N PRO A 177 16.41 6.59 2.73
CA PRO A 177 15.81 7.23 1.55
C PRO A 177 15.44 6.25 0.45
N SER A 178 16.08 5.09 0.38
CA SER A 178 15.78 4.04 -0.60
C SER A 178 14.44 3.35 -0.33
N LEU A 179 13.94 3.41 0.90
CA LEU A 179 12.63 2.88 1.29
C LEU A 179 11.50 3.88 1.06
N PHE A 180 11.82 5.17 0.99
CA PHE A 180 10.88 6.22 0.62
C PHE A 180 10.67 6.27 -0.89
N TYR A 181 10.17 5.21 -1.48
CA TYR A 181 9.54 5.25 -2.80
C TYR A 181 8.32 6.19 -2.85
N LEU A 182 8.04 6.91 -1.77
CA LEU A 182 7.17 8.06 -1.83
C LEU A 182 7.79 9.17 -2.69
N GLN A 183 9.11 9.29 -2.79
CA GLN A 183 9.74 10.29 -3.65
C GLN A 183 9.34 10.08 -5.12
N ASP A 184 9.31 8.85 -5.61
CA ASP A 184 8.80 8.55 -6.96
C ASP A 184 7.30 8.82 -7.15
N LYS A 185 6.56 9.04 -6.08
CA LYS A 185 5.10 9.30 -6.09
C LYS A 185 4.72 10.69 -5.63
N ILE A 186 5.67 11.46 -5.10
CA ILE A 186 5.43 12.84 -4.70
C ILE A 186 5.91 13.77 -5.82
N ALA A 187 5.00 14.60 -6.29
CA ALA A 187 5.31 15.74 -7.15
C ALA A 187 5.13 17.04 -6.36
N GLY A 188 5.86 18.07 -6.72
CA GLY A 188 5.62 19.42 -6.24
C GLY A 188 4.33 19.99 -6.81
N PHE A 189 3.89 21.13 -6.29
CA PHE A 189 2.71 21.83 -6.85
C PHE A 189 2.99 22.47 -8.23
N MET A 190 4.27 22.65 -8.58
CA MET A 190 4.75 23.04 -9.91
C MET A 190 5.87 22.10 -10.34
N GLU A 191 5.80 21.59 -11.56
CA GLU A 191 6.77 20.65 -12.14
C GLU A 191 6.95 20.88 -13.63
N SER A 192 8.08 20.42 -14.16
CA SER A 192 8.31 20.34 -15.59
C SER A 192 7.59 19.14 -16.21
N VAL A 193 6.77 19.40 -17.22
CA VAL A 193 6.04 18.36 -17.99
C VAL A 193 6.52 18.40 -19.43
N VAL A 194 6.98 17.27 -19.93
CA VAL A 194 7.30 17.12 -21.36
C VAL A 194 6.05 16.70 -22.11
N VAL A 195 5.67 17.44 -23.13
CA VAL A 195 4.55 17.15 -24.01
C VAL A 195 5.07 16.71 -25.38
N ASN A 196 4.73 15.50 -25.78
CA ASN A 196 5.03 14.93 -27.10
C ASN A 196 3.78 15.07 -27.99
N PHE A 197 3.87 15.91 -29.00
CA PHE A 197 2.81 16.10 -29.98
C PHE A 197 2.82 14.97 -31.04
N THR A 198 1.70 14.76 -31.72
CA THR A 198 1.55 13.62 -32.67
C THR A 198 2.42 13.75 -33.93
N ASP A 199 2.96 14.93 -34.22
CA ASP A 199 3.85 15.21 -35.36
C ASP A 199 5.34 15.05 -35.00
N GLY A 200 5.66 14.50 -33.86
CA GLY A 200 7.03 14.27 -33.38
C GLY A 200 7.69 15.48 -32.75
N VAL A 201 6.99 16.60 -32.57
CA VAL A 201 7.48 17.74 -31.80
C VAL A 201 7.33 17.45 -30.31
N SER A 202 8.40 17.68 -29.56
CA SER A 202 8.44 17.54 -28.09
C SER A 202 8.87 18.84 -27.46
N LYS A 203 8.20 19.23 -26.38
CA LYS A 203 8.57 20.42 -25.62
C LYS A 203 8.27 20.26 -24.15
N GLU A 204 9.15 20.81 -23.32
CA GLU A 204 8.99 20.92 -21.89
C GLU A 204 8.24 22.21 -21.51
N PHE A 205 7.25 22.07 -20.62
CA PHE A 205 6.43 23.16 -20.10
C PHE A 205 6.45 23.16 -18.60
N LEU A 206 6.50 24.34 -18.01
CA LEU A 206 6.26 24.49 -16.58
C LEU A 206 4.75 24.34 -16.32
N ALA A 207 4.39 23.34 -15.55
CA ALA A 207 3.01 23.02 -15.22
C ALA A 207 2.71 23.24 -13.74
N LYS A 208 1.55 23.87 -13.46
CA LYS A 208 0.94 23.79 -12.14
C LYS A 208 0.11 22.49 -12.06
N LEU A 209 0.33 21.69 -11.03
CA LEU A 209 -0.42 20.49 -10.74
C LEU A 209 -1.68 20.87 -9.96
N ASP A 210 -2.81 20.99 -10.65
CA ASP A 210 -4.03 21.58 -10.12
C ASP A 210 -5.03 20.52 -9.66
N THR A 211 -4.94 20.14 -8.37
CA THR A 211 -5.80 19.14 -7.73
C THR A 211 -7.29 19.54 -7.69
N GLY A 212 -7.57 20.84 -7.74
CA GLY A 212 -8.94 21.39 -7.83
C GLY A 212 -9.54 21.30 -9.22
N ASN A 213 -8.71 21.14 -10.27
CA ASN A 213 -9.17 21.09 -11.64
C ASN A 213 -9.72 19.72 -12.02
N SER A 214 -11.06 19.60 -12.01
CA SER A 214 -11.80 18.40 -12.39
C SER A 214 -12.28 18.40 -13.85
N THR A 215 -11.75 19.30 -14.69
CA THR A 215 -12.11 19.35 -16.12
C THR A 215 -11.63 18.13 -16.89
N LYS A 216 -12.25 17.87 -18.05
CA LYS A 216 -11.96 16.71 -18.91
C LYS A 216 -10.57 16.73 -19.54
N ALA A 217 -9.90 17.86 -19.57
CA ALA A 217 -8.58 18.04 -20.20
C ALA A 217 -7.68 18.94 -19.36
N SER A 218 -6.38 18.70 -19.41
CA SER A 218 -5.37 19.66 -18.99
C SER A 218 -5.39 20.90 -19.88
N THR A 219 -4.85 22.01 -19.40
CA THR A 219 -4.84 23.26 -20.19
C THR A 219 -3.42 23.64 -20.54
N LEU A 220 -3.16 23.98 -21.79
CA LEU A 220 -1.86 24.40 -22.32
C LEU A 220 -1.96 25.75 -23.04
N GLU A 221 -1.09 26.68 -22.66
CA GLU A 221 -0.89 27.93 -23.38
C GLU A 221 0.06 27.72 -24.57
N VAL A 222 -0.44 28.00 -25.75
CA VAL A 222 0.33 27.86 -27.02
C VAL A 222 0.49 29.19 -27.75
N GLY A 223 0.04 30.30 -27.14
CA GLY A 223 -0.05 31.58 -27.82
C GLY A 223 -1.18 31.60 -28.86
N GLU A 224 -0.93 32.22 -30.02
CA GLU A 224 -1.93 32.25 -31.07
C GLU A 224 -2.12 30.89 -31.74
N PHE A 225 -3.38 30.52 -31.94
CA PHE A 225 -3.76 29.36 -32.74
C PHE A 225 -4.94 29.73 -33.70
N LYS A 226 -5.04 28.96 -34.76
CA LYS A 226 -6.10 29.12 -35.78
C LYS A 226 -6.84 27.79 -35.94
N GLU A 227 -8.18 27.84 -35.86
CA GLU A 227 -9.04 26.72 -36.19
C GLU A 227 -9.31 26.72 -37.72
N SER A 228 -9.12 25.58 -38.36
CA SER A 228 -9.33 25.39 -39.81
C SER A 228 -10.03 24.06 -40.04
N GLY A 229 -11.36 24.09 -40.15
CA GLY A 229 -12.20 22.89 -40.19
C GLY A 229 -12.01 22.05 -38.91
N ASP A 230 -11.70 20.78 -39.12
CA ASP A 230 -11.46 19.82 -37.99
C ASP A 230 -10.05 19.91 -37.39
N TYR A 231 -9.25 20.90 -37.74
CA TYR A 231 -7.87 21.01 -37.33
C TYR A 231 -7.59 22.33 -36.60
N ILE A 232 -6.60 22.28 -35.72
CA ILE A 232 -6.05 23.45 -35.03
C ILE A 232 -4.58 23.56 -35.42
N GLU A 233 -4.19 24.77 -35.85
CA GLU A 233 -2.83 25.12 -36.21
C GLU A 233 -2.26 26.13 -35.22
N PHE A 234 -1.08 25.83 -34.68
CA PHE A 234 -0.34 26.67 -33.76
C PHE A 234 1.17 26.49 -33.93
N THR A 235 1.97 27.24 -33.19
CA THR A 235 3.44 27.18 -33.31
C THR A 235 4.07 26.88 -31.96
N ILE A 236 5.01 25.93 -31.93
CA ILE A 236 5.85 25.62 -30.78
C ILE A 236 7.31 25.75 -31.20
N ASP A 237 8.08 26.63 -30.57
CA ASP A 237 9.49 26.90 -30.85
C ASP A 237 9.78 27.12 -32.34
N GLY A 238 8.90 27.90 -32.99
CA GLY A 238 9.02 28.22 -34.41
C GLY A 238 8.54 27.11 -35.35
N LYS A 239 8.21 25.92 -34.90
CA LYS A 239 7.66 24.83 -35.69
C LYS A 239 6.13 24.90 -35.73
N LYS A 240 5.57 24.88 -36.90
CA LYS A 240 4.11 24.80 -37.13
C LYS A 240 3.61 23.40 -36.80
N ILE A 241 2.59 23.31 -35.97
CA ILE A 241 1.93 22.10 -35.56
C ILE A 241 0.49 22.14 -36.06
N LYS A 242 0.03 21.07 -36.67
CA LYS A 242 -1.35 20.91 -37.10
C LYS A 242 -1.93 19.62 -36.50
N MET A 243 -2.94 19.78 -35.63
CA MET A 243 -3.54 18.66 -34.91
C MET A 243 -5.05 18.63 -35.13
N LYS A 244 -5.62 17.43 -35.09
CA LYS A 244 -7.07 17.24 -35.14
C LYS A 244 -7.71 17.76 -33.89
N LYS A 245 -8.77 18.55 -34.04
CA LYS A 245 -9.63 18.98 -32.92
C LYS A 245 -10.51 17.82 -32.49
N ILE A 246 -10.47 17.48 -31.20
CA ILE A 246 -11.28 16.40 -30.60
C ILE A 246 -12.53 16.90 -29.91
N GLY A 247 -12.75 18.20 -29.86
CA GLY A 247 -13.93 18.84 -29.26
C GLY A 247 -13.60 20.17 -28.60
N ASP A 248 -14.52 20.66 -27.79
CA ASP A 248 -14.36 21.87 -27.00
C ASP A 248 -14.60 21.58 -25.52
N MET A 249 -13.83 22.23 -24.66
CA MET A 249 -14.00 22.26 -23.23
C MET A 249 -14.57 23.61 -22.82
N SER A 250 -15.66 23.62 -22.05
CA SER A 250 -16.18 24.83 -21.42
C SER A 250 -15.38 25.11 -20.13
N ALA A 251 -14.89 26.31 -19.98
CA ALA A 251 -14.25 26.80 -18.77
C ALA A 251 -14.98 28.07 -18.29
N ILE A 252 -15.19 28.14 -16.99
CA ILE A 252 -15.83 29.30 -16.34
C ILE A 252 -14.73 30.11 -15.69
N ALA A 253 -14.66 31.39 -15.98
CA ALA A 253 -13.80 32.35 -15.30
C ALA A 253 -14.64 33.57 -14.94
N GLY A 254 -14.92 33.76 -13.65
CA GLY A 254 -15.89 34.73 -13.18
C GLY A 254 -17.32 34.40 -13.65
N GLU A 255 -18.00 35.37 -14.29
CA GLU A 255 -19.34 35.17 -14.85
C GLU A 255 -19.35 34.73 -16.33
N GLU A 256 -18.17 34.61 -16.94
CA GLU A 256 -18.06 34.29 -18.37
C GLU A 256 -17.70 32.82 -18.61
N THR A 257 -18.34 32.23 -19.64
CA THR A 257 -18.04 30.89 -20.10
C THR A 257 -17.22 30.94 -21.40
N TYR A 258 -16.02 30.40 -21.36
CA TYR A 258 -15.13 30.33 -22.50
C TYR A 258 -15.10 28.92 -23.07
N LYS A 259 -15.11 28.83 -24.42
CA LYS A 259 -14.84 27.56 -25.12
C LYS A 259 -13.35 27.48 -25.44
N ARG A 260 -12.75 26.36 -25.10
CA ARG A 260 -11.34 26.03 -25.36
C ARG A 260 -11.28 24.82 -26.26
N PRO A 261 -10.71 24.92 -27.49
CA PRO A 261 -10.60 23.78 -28.34
C PRO A 261 -9.63 22.75 -27.74
N MET A 262 -9.95 21.46 -27.91
CA MET A 262 -9.14 20.37 -27.41
C MET A 262 -8.46 19.61 -28.52
N ILE A 263 -7.22 19.20 -28.25
CA ILE A 263 -6.42 18.26 -29.04
C ILE A 263 -6.05 17.05 -28.19
N GLU A 264 -5.63 15.96 -28.84
CA GLU A 264 -5.03 14.82 -28.14
C GLU A 264 -3.55 14.77 -28.47
N VAL A 265 -2.69 14.90 -27.45
CA VAL A 265 -1.25 14.75 -27.61
C VAL A 265 -0.85 13.26 -27.46
N ALA A 266 0.23 12.87 -28.14
CA ALA A 266 0.67 11.48 -28.13
C ALA A 266 1.05 10.99 -26.72
N GLU A 267 1.78 11.82 -25.97
CA GLU A 267 2.26 11.46 -24.62
C GLU A 267 2.57 12.73 -23.83
N ILE A 268 2.36 12.67 -22.52
CA ILE A 268 2.97 13.57 -21.57
C ILE A 268 3.90 12.77 -20.64
N SER A 269 5.02 13.38 -20.23
CA SER A 269 5.94 12.80 -19.24
C SER A 269 6.08 13.76 -18.07
N LEU A 270 5.96 13.22 -16.86
CA LEU A 270 6.18 13.92 -15.60
C LEU A 270 7.09 13.08 -14.74
N GLY A 271 8.29 13.54 -14.46
CA GLY A 271 9.34 12.71 -13.89
C GLY A 271 9.58 11.47 -14.76
N MET A 272 9.61 10.30 -14.15
CA MET A 272 9.80 9.03 -14.86
C MET A 272 8.51 8.43 -15.44
N ARG A 273 7.35 9.03 -15.19
CA ARG A 273 6.05 8.47 -15.57
C ARG A 273 5.50 9.11 -16.83
N LYS A 274 4.79 8.31 -17.59
CA LYS A 274 4.26 8.68 -18.90
C LYS A 274 2.78 8.35 -19.00
N LEU A 275 2.04 9.23 -19.66
CA LEU A 275 0.64 9.04 -19.98
C LEU A 275 0.41 9.31 -21.47
N LYS A 276 -0.16 8.34 -22.19
CA LYS A 276 -0.43 8.43 -23.64
C LYS A 276 -1.84 8.92 -23.92
N ASN A 277 -2.03 9.46 -25.12
CA ASN A 277 -3.33 9.89 -25.66
C ASN A 277 -4.04 10.87 -24.70
N VAL A 278 -3.36 11.96 -24.39
CA VAL A 278 -3.81 12.90 -23.37
C VAL A 278 -4.59 14.06 -23.98
N PRO A 279 -5.86 14.28 -23.58
CA PRO A 279 -6.61 15.44 -24.03
C PRO A 279 -6.07 16.72 -23.36
N ILE A 280 -5.80 17.72 -24.19
CA ILE A 280 -5.32 19.04 -23.78
C ILE A 280 -6.19 20.13 -24.40
N ALA A 281 -6.71 21.03 -23.59
CA ALA A 281 -7.41 22.21 -24.03
C ALA A 281 -6.41 23.36 -24.26
N LEU A 282 -6.47 23.99 -25.42
CA LEU A 282 -5.56 25.07 -25.80
C LEU A 282 -6.10 26.43 -25.36
N VAL A 283 -5.20 27.30 -24.94
CA VAL A 283 -5.50 28.71 -24.63
C VAL A 283 -4.45 29.61 -25.27
N LYS A 284 -4.89 30.82 -25.69
CA LYS A 284 -4.01 31.80 -26.30
C LYS A 284 -3.13 32.53 -25.30
N ASN A 285 -3.72 32.96 -24.20
CA ASN A 285 -3.02 33.60 -23.10
C ASN A 285 -3.70 33.21 -21.80
N ARG A 286 -2.90 32.99 -20.77
CA ARG A 286 -3.38 32.80 -19.40
C ARG A 286 -2.96 34.02 -18.58
N ASP A 287 -3.93 34.65 -17.96
CA ASP A 287 -3.69 35.84 -17.12
C ASP A 287 -2.79 35.57 -15.91
N THR A 288 -2.66 34.31 -15.50
CA THR A 288 -1.73 33.87 -14.46
C THR A 288 -0.38 33.48 -15.05
N LYS A 289 0.54 34.42 -15.05
CA LYS A 289 1.85 34.37 -15.73
C LYS A 289 2.88 33.37 -15.12
N THR A 290 2.53 32.49 -14.20
CA THR A 290 3.51 31.65 -13.51
C THR A 290 3.78 30.32 -14.20
N THR A 291 2.84 29.79 -14.97
CA THR A 291 3.01 28.48 -15.64
C THR A 291 2.29 28.47 -16.99
N ASN A 292 2.88 27.76 -17.96
CA ASN A 292 2.27 27.61 -19.29
C ASN A 292 1.23 26.47 -19.35
N MET A 293 1.21 25.61 -18.33
CA MET A 293 0.31 24.44 -18.31
C MET A 293 -0.41 24.33 -16.97
N LEU A 294 -1.66 23.87 -17.00
CA LEU A 294 -2.36 23.31 -15.83
C LEU A 294 -2.58 21.83 -16.06
N LEU A 295 -1.94 21.01 -15.28
CA LEU A 295 -2.20 19.57 -15.30
C LEU A 295 -3.42 19.29 -14.42
N ASN A 296 -4.46 18.66 -15.00
CA ASN A 296 -5.70 18.41 -14.30
C ASN A 296 -5.63 17.17 -13.39
N ARG A 297 -6.60 17.06 -12.49
CA ARG A 297 -6.67 15.97 -11.50
C ARG A 297 -6.73 14.59 -12.15
N ASP A 298 -7.40 14.42 -13.29
CA ASP A 298 -7.49 13.14 -13.99
C ASP A 298 -6.12 12.67 -14.51
N ALA A 299 -5.36 13.54 -15.15
CA ALA A 299 -4.01 13.23 -15.61
C ALA A 299 -3.07 12.89 -14.44
N MET A 300 -3.13 13.65 -13.34
CA MET A 300 -2.33 13.39 -12.14
C MET A 300 -2.68 12.05 -11.49
N SER A 301 -3.97 11.72 -11.41
CA SER A 301 -4.44 10.44 -10.87
C SER A 301 -3.96 9.26 -11.70
N LYS A 302 -4.01 9.38 -13.04
CA LYS A 302 -3.50 8.35 -13.96
C LYS A 302 -1.98 8.21 -13.90
N LEU A 303 -1.26 9.30 -13.69
CA LEU A 303 0.18 9.29 -13.43
C LEU A 303 0.51 8.75 -12.03
N GLY A 304 -0.45 8.74 -11.11
CA GLY A 304 -0.31 8.17 -9.76
C GLY A 304 0.57 9.00 -8.84
N TYR A 305 0.63 10.32 -9.02
CA TYR A 305 1.36 11.22 -8.12
C TYR A 305 0.48 11.75 -6.99
N VAL A 306 1.09 11.91 -5.80
CA VAL A 306 0.59 12.68 -4.67
C VAL A 306 1.24 14.06 -4.72
N ILE A 307 0.47 15.13 -4.56
CA ILE A 307 1.00 16.49 -4.67
C ILE A 307 1.39 17.02 -3.30
N ASN A 308 2.65 17.45 -3.17
CA ASN A 308 3.12 18.22 -2.03
C ASN A 308 2.85 19.73 -2.30
N PRO A 309 1.92 20.36 -1.57
CA PRO A 309 1.56 21.76 -1.82
C PRO A 309 2.62 22.76 -1.33
N ASN A 310 3.59 22.31 -0.55
CA ASN A 310 4.63 23.19 0.04
C ASN A 310 5.89 23.30 -0.82
N ASN A 311 6.08 22.39 -1.77
CA ASN A 311 7.31 22.31 -2.55
C ASN A 311 7.01 22.33 -4.05
N ALA A 312 7.90 22.95 -4.81
CA ALA A 312 7.91 22.92 -6.27
C ALA A 312 9.14 22.14 -6.76
N HIS A 313 9.10 21.67 -8.00
CA HIS A 313 10.25 21.07 -8.72
C HIS A 313 10.88 19.83 -8.05
N ILE A 314 10.12 19.06 -7.26
CA ILE A 314 10.60 17.86 -6.58
C ILE A 314 11.11 16.83 -7.61
N LEU A 315 10.32 16.54 -8.64
CA LEU A 315 10.67 15.56 -9.67
C LEU A 315 11.76 16.09 -10.63
N THR A 316 11.76 17.39 -10.88
CA THR A 316 12.75 18.04 -11.76
C THR A 316 14.14 17.99 -11.15
N GLU A 317 14.29 18.30 -9.88
CA GLU A 317 15.56 18.23 -9.16
C GLU A 317 16.10 16.80 -9.06
N GLU A 318 15.23 15.80 -8.89
CA GLU A 318 15.64 14.39 -8.88
C GLU A 318 16.17 13.94 -10.25
N MET A 319 15.50 14.34 -11.34
CA MET A 319 15.98 14.00 -12.68
C MET A 319 17.33 14.63 -13.04
N GLU A 320 17.61 15.82 -12.53
CA GLU A 320 18.92 16.45 -12.70
C GLU A 320 20.04 15.69 -11.97
N LYS A 321 19.76 15.18 -10.77
CA LYS A 321 20.71 14.33 -10.01
C LYS A 321 21.03 13.01 -10.72
N VAL A 322 20.04 12.39 -11.38
CA VAL A 322 20.24 11.14 -12.15
C VAL A 322 21.08 11.36 -13.42
N LYS A 323 21.04 12.55 -14.02
CA LYS A 323 21.85 12.87 -15.22
C LYS A 323 23.33 13.11 -14.91
N ILE A 324 23.73 13.21 -13.64
CA ILE A 324 25.12 13.51 -13.20
C ILE A 324 25.87 12.22 -12.84
N ILE A 325 25.23 11.06 -12.83
CA ILE A 325 25.83 9.73 -12.65
C ILE A 325 25.97 9.07 -14.04
#